data_b737c0cb2f3d2f6f4e8cae8cc998c653
#
_entry.id   b737c0cb2f3d2f6f4e8cae8cc998c653
#
_cell.length_a   1.000
_cell.length_b   1.000
_cell.length_c   1.000
_cell.angle_alpha   90.00
_cell.angle_beta   90.00
_cell.angle_gamma   90.00
#
_symmetry.space_group_name_H-M   'P 1'
#
loop_
_entity.id
_entity.type
_entity.pdbx_description
1 polymer ?
#
loop_
_entity_poly.entity_id
_entity_poly.type
_entity_poly.pdbx_seq_one_letter_code
_entity_poly.pdbx_strand_id
1 'polypeptide(L)'
;SEIWTSFNPSDELDPTFQMFVLNPPPDSYVVKVNWSDNVWFPEVLEKERKHLQKLDKDLYNHIWEGECLANQKGAYYAKQIELARQDDRIGRVAIDPLLPVHTFWDLGVADATSIWMMQRIGTEIRVIGYYENNGEGMQHYINWLHDFRQKHQVTFGDHYAPHDIRVRELTTGKSRLSAARKMGISFLITPNIPVMDGIEAGRRILGRCWFDEKRCADGLRALSYYRCEYDEDKRVFKDRPLHDWSSHGADAFRYFAVAWRDKKSEGMERPVQMANDWSVF
;
A
#
# COMPACT_ATOMS: atom_id res chain seq x y z
N SER A 1 -5.44 -14.89 -37.45
CA SER A 1 -4.88 -15.43 -36.20
C SER A 1 -5.90 -15.26 -35.09
N GLU A 2 -6.05 -16.25 -34.25
CA GLU A 2 -6.94 -16.21 -33.08
C GLU A 2 -6.09 -16.24 -31.81
N ILE A 3 -6.55 -15.57 -30.76
CA ILE A 3 -5.93 -15.57 -29.44
C ILE A 3 -6.95 -16.20 -28.47
N TRP A 4 -6.54 -17.26 -27.80
CA TRP A 4 -7.35 -17.93 -26.77
C TRP A 4 -6.74 -17.67 -25.42
N THR A 5 -7.56 -17.19 -24.48
CA THR A 5 -7.13 -16.91 -23.10
C THR A 5 -8.09 -17.61 -22.15
N SER A 6 -7.54 -18.37 -21.20
CA SER A 6 -8.30 -19.02 -20.11
C SER A 6 -7.58 -18.78 -18.79
N PHE A 7 -8.30 -18.25 -17.80
CA PHE A 7 -7.74 -17.94 -16.50
C PHE A 7 -8.83 -17.83 -15.43
N ASN A 8 -8.46 -18.03 -14.17
CA ASN A 8 -9.25 -17.60 -13.03
C ASN A 8 -8.81 -16.19 -12.63
N PRO A 9 -9.73 -15.21 -12.52
CA PRO A 9 -9.37 -13.85 -12.19
C PRO A 9 -8.87 -13.75 -10.74
N SER A 10 -7.68 -13.21 -10.54
CA SER A 10 -7.16 -12.98 -9.20
C SER A 10 -7.65 -11.67 -8.60
N ASP A 11 -7.82 -10.66 -9.45
CA ASP A 11 -8.13 -9.28 -9.07
C ASP A 11 -8.92 -8.61 -10.19
N GLU A 12 -9.92 -7.82 -9.83
CA GLU A 12 -10.72 -7.05 -10.80
C GLU A 12 -9.91 -5.98 -11.55
N LEU A 13 -8.80 -5.50 -10.95
CA LEU A 13 -7.89 -4.54 -11.58
C LEU A 13 -6.75 -5.22 -12.34
N ASP A 14 -6.71 -6.55 -12.40
CA ASP A 14 -5.76 -7.27 -13.26
C ASP A 14 -5.92 -6.83 -14.72
N PRO A 15 -4.82 -6.45 -15.41
CA PRO A 15 -4.89 -5.98 -16.81
C PRO A 15 -5.58 -6.98 -17.74
N THR A 16 -5.40 -8.28 -17.51
CA THR A 16 -6.05 -9.34 -18.30
C THR A 16 -7.55 -9.35 -18.07
N PHE A 17 -7.98 -9.24 -16.80
CA PHE A 17 -9.39 -9.17 -16.45
C PHE A 17 -10.04 -7.89 -16.99
N GLN A 18 -9.38 -6.74 -16.83
CA GLN A 18 -9.83 -5.46 -17.37
C GLN A 18 -9.98 -5.50 -18.90
N MET A 19 -8.98 -6.02 -19.60
CA MET A 19 -8.94 -6.03 -21.07
C MET A 19 -9.91 -7.05 -21.68
N PHE A 20 -10.00 -8.25 -21.12
CA PHE A 20 -10.70 -9.36 -21.75
C PHE A 20 -12.06 -9.69 -21.14
N VAL A 21 -12.35 -9.22 -19.91
CA VAL A 21 -13.63 -9.48 -19.24
C VAL A 21 -14.47 -8.21 -19.13
N LEU A 22 -13.91 -7.12 -18.57
CA LEU A 22 -14.67 -5.88 -18.34
C LEU A 22 -14.78 -5.00 -19.59
N ASN A 23 -13.72 -4.91 -20.40
CA ASN A 23 -13.65 -4.09 -21.60
C ASN A 23 -13.17 -4.93 -22.80
N PRO A 24 -13.90 -6.01 -23.17
CA PRO A 24 -13.44 -6.91 -24.23
C PRO A 24 -13.32 -6.18 -25.57
N PRO A 25 -12.26 -6.51 -26.37
CA PRO A 25 -12.10 -5.95 -27.71
C PRO A 25 -13.32 -6.25 -28.59
N PRO A 26 -13.63 -5.39 -29.59
CA PRO A 26 -14.61 -5.74 -30.61
C PRO A 26 -14.30 -7.10 -31.24
N ASP A 27 -15.32 -7.87 -31.59
CA ASP A 27 -15.20 -9.22 -32.19
C ASP A 27 -14.58 -10.30 -31.25
N SER A 28 -14.51 -10.06 -29.94
CA SER A 28 -14.13 -11.09 -28.99
C SER A 28 -15.34 -11.85 -28.44
N TYR A 29 -15.14 -13.13 -28.16
CA TYR A 29 -16.14 -13.98 -27.48
C TYR A 29 -15.67 -14.24 -26.06
N VAL A 30 -16.43 -13.72 -25.09
CA VAL A 30 -16.13 -13.87 -23.65
C VAL A 30 -17.17 -14.78 -23.04
N VAL A 31 -16.73 -15.84 -22.38
CA VAL A 31 -17.62 -16.78 -21.69
C VAL A 31 -17.04 -17.15 -20.33
N LYS A 32 -17.86 -17.09 -19.29
CA LYS A 32 -17.54 -17.67 -17.99
C LYS A 32 -18.00 -19.14 -18.02
N VAL A 33 -17.06 -20.06 -17.87
CA VAL A 33 -17.30 -21.50 -17.80
C VAL A 33 -17.00 -21.99 -16.40
N ASN A 34 -17.89 -22.78 -15.85
CA ASN A 34 -17.85 -23.22 -14.48
C ASN A 34 -17.90 -24.75 -14.38
N TRP A 35 -17.62 -25.32 -13.22
CA TRP A 35 -17.73 -26.76 -12.97
C TRP A 35 -19.15 -27.30 -13.30
N SER A 36 -20.20 -26.49 -13.07
CA SER A 36 -21.58 -26.84 -13.34
C SER A 36 -21.92 -26.94 -14.84
N ASP A 37 -21.12 -26.36 -15.71
CA ASP A 37 -21.29 -26.41 -17.16
C ASP A 37 -20.72 -27.71 -17.76
N ASN A 38 -19.94 -28.46 -16.96
CA ASN A 38 -19.36 -29.71 -17.37
C ASN A 38 -20.27 -30.89 -17.02
N VAL A 39 -21.02 -31.40 -18.01
CA VAL A 39 -21.92 -32.53 -17.83
C VAL A 39 -21.22 -33.85 -17.45
N TRP A 40 -19.91 -33.94 -17.67
CA TRP A 40 -19.06 -35.10 -17.30
C TRP A 40 -18.18 -34.78 -16.09
N PHE A 41 -18.61 -33.87 -15.20
CA PHE A 41 -17.80 -33.48 -14.05
C PHE A 41 -17.47 -34.71 -13.18
N PRO A 42 -16.16 -35.00 -12.95
CA PRO A 42 -15.76 -36.23 -12.26
C PRO A 42 -16.17 -36.25 -10.79
N GLU A 43 -16.58 -37.40 -10.28
CA GLU A 43 -16.97 -37.60 -8.89
C GLU A 43 -15.82 -37.23 -7.91
N VAL A 44 -14.57 -37.49 -8.31
CA VAL A 44 -13.39 -37.14 -7.51
C VAL A 44 -13.31 -35.61 -7.31
N LEU A 45 -13.47 -34.83 -8.38
CA LEU A 45 -13.48 -33.36 -8.31
C LEU A 45 -14.70 -32.84 -7.56
N GLU A 46 -15.85 -33.52 -7.65
CA GLU A 46 -17.03 -33.14 -6.86
C GLU A 46 -16.81 -33.31 -5.35
N LYS A 47 -16.09 -34.34 -4.92
CA LYS A 47 -15.69 -34.54 -3.51
C LYS A 47 -14.74 -33.43 -3.05
N GLU A 48 -13.75 -33.11 -3.89
CA GLU A 48 -12.79 -32.03 -3.61
C GLU A 48 -13.49 -30.68 -3.52
N ARG A 49 -14.35 -30.35 -4.47
CA ARG A 49 -15.15 -29.14 -4.51
C ARG A 49 -15.98 -28.96 -3.22
N LYS A 50 -16.73 -30.02 -2.83
CA LYS A 50 -17.54 -30.02 -1.60
C LYS A 50 -16.71 -29.91 -0.34
N HIS A 51 -15.52 -30.50 -0.34
CA HIS A 51 -14.58 -30.38 0.77
C HIS A 51 -14.09 -28.93 0.91
N LEU A 52 -13.64 -28.33 -0.20
CA LEU A 52 -13.16 -26.96 -0.20
C LEU A 52 -14.26 -25.96 0.17
N GLN A 53 -15.49 -26.18 -0.29
CA GLN A 53 -16.64 -25.31 0.04
C GLN A 53 -16.90 -25.21 1.56
N LYS A 54 -16.61 -26.29 2.30
CA LYS A 54 -16.76 -26.32 3.77
C LYS A 54 -15.56 -25.76 4.50
N LEU A 55 -14.38 -25.91 3.91
CA LEU A 55 -13.11 -25.56 4.55
C LEU A 55 -12.74 -24.09 4.36
N ASP A 56 -12.92 -23.57 3.14
CA ASP A 56 -12.49 -22.22 2.75
C ASP A 56 -13.42 -21.71 1.65
N LYS A 57 -14.43 -20.94 2.04
CA LYS A 57 -15.45 -20.43 1.13
C LYS A 57 -14.89 -19.44 0.10
N ASP A 58 -13.92 -18.62 0.48
CA ASP A 58 -13.33 -17.61 -0.41
C ASP A 58 -12.48 -18.28 -1.50
N LEU A 59 -11.68 -19.28 -1.11
CA LEU A 59 -10.93 -20.06 -2.06
C LEU A 59 -11.84 -20.92 -2.95
N TYR A 60 -12.94 -21.44 -2.42
CA TYR A 60 -13.97 -22.13 -3.20
C TYR A 60 -14.55 -21.23 -4.28
N ASN A 61 -14.96 -20.03 -3.92
CA ASN A 61 -15.51 -19.06 -4.86
C ASN A 61 -14.52 -18.72 -5.98
N HIS A 62 -13.24 -18.55 -5.61
CA HIS A 62 -12.20 -18.27 -6.60
C HIS A 62 -11.97 -19.46 -7.56
N ILE A 63 -11.76 -20.68 -7.03
CA ILE A 63 -11.37 -21.85 -7.83
C ILE A 63 -12.55 -22.40 -8.63
N TRP A 64 -13.72 -22.51 -7.98
CA TRP A 64 -14.86 -23.23 -8.53
C TRP A 64 -15.95 -22.32 -9.12
N GLU A 65 -16.08 -21.11 -8.61
CA GLU A 65 -17.07 -20.13 -9.12
C GLU A 65 -16.42 -19.05 -10.01
N GLY A 66 -15.08 -19.02 -10.11
CA GLY A 66 -14.34 -18.07 -10.94
C GLY A 66 -14.52 -16.62 -10.48
N GLU A 67 -14.64 -16.40 -9.18
CA GLU A 67 -14.64 -15.08 -8.57
C GLU A 67 -13.20 -14.61 -8.30
N CYS A 68 -13.00 -13.29 -8.26
CA CYS A 68 -11.74 -12.73 -7.81
C CYS A 68 -11.46 -13.12 -6.36
N LEU A 69 -10.18 -13.27 -6.00
CA LEU A 69 -9.80 -13.57 -4.63
C LEU A 69 -10.17 -12.39 -3.72
N ALA A 70 -11.09 -12.61 -2.79
CA ALA A 70 -11.47 -11.60 -1.82
C ALA A 70 -10.31 -11.22 -0.89
N ASN A 71 -9.49 -12.21 -0.50
CA ASN A 71 -8.31 -12.01 0.35
C ASN A 71 -7.17 -12.93 -0.06
N GLN A 72 -5.96 -12.37 -0.22
CA GLN A 72 -4.75 -13.15 -0.45
C GLN A 72 -4.34 -13.91 0.82
N LYS A 73 -4.13 -15.24 0.70
CA LYS A 73 -3.59 -16.04 1.82
C LYS A 73 -2.23 -15.47 2.26
N GLY A 74 -2.07 -15.30 3.57
CA GLY A 74 -0.85 -14.74 4.14
C GLY A 74 -0.73 -13.22 4.00
N ALA A 75 -1.77 -12.51 3.57
CA ALA A 75 -1.76 -11.05 3.48
C ALA A 75 -1.62 -10.40 4.85
N TYR A 76 -0.76 -9.37 4.92
CA TYR A 76 -0.45 -8.70 6.17
C TYR A 76 -1.51 -7.69 6.60
N TYR A 77 -2.15 -6.99 5.66
CA TYR A 77 -3.05 -5.87 5.92
C TYR A 77 -4.49 -6.07 5.42
N ALA A 78 -4.77 -7.16 4.70
CA ALA A 78 -6.08 -7.39 4.08
C ALA A 78 -7.24 -7.26 5.08
N LYS A 79 -7.10 -7.83 6.30
CA LYS A 79 -8.11 -7.72 7.36
C LYS A 79 -8.33 -6.26 7.80
N GLN A 80 -7.28 -5.48 7.94
CA GLN A 80 -7.36 -4.07 8.37
C GLN A 80 -7.98 -3.19 7.29
N ILE A 81 -7.69 -3.47 6.02
CA ILE A 81 -8.31 -2.79 4.87
C ILE A 81 -9.80 -3.12 4.79
N GLU A 82 -10.16 -4.39 4.98
CA GLU A 82 -11.57 -4.81 5.00
C GLU A 82 -12.34 -4.14 6.15
N LEU A 83 -11.79 -4.08 7.35
CA LEU A 83 -12.37 -3.34 8.48
C LEU A 83 -12.49 -1.84 8.16
N ALA A 84 -11.52 -1.27 7.44
CA ALA A 84 -11.61 0.13 7.03
C ALA A 84 -12.75 0.38 6.03
N ARG A 85 -13.06 -0.60 5.15
CA ARG A 85 -14.24 -0.54 4.27
C ARG A 85 -15.54 -0.64 5.06
N GLN A 86 -15.64 -1.60 5.97
CA GLN A 86 -16.83 -1.82 6.80
C GLN A 86 -17.13 -0.63 7.72
N ASP A 87 -16.09 0.09 8.16
CA ASP A 87 -16.19 1.29 9.00
C ASP A 87 -16.37 2.59 8.17
N ASP A 88 -16.61 2.52 6.86
CA ASP A 88 -16.71 3.67 5.94
C ASP A 88 -15.48 4.60 5.96
N ARG A 89 -14.29 4.07 6.32
CA ARG A 89 -13.03 4.82 6.35
C ARG A 89 -12.29 4.83 5.00
N ILE A 90 -12.83 4.15 3.99
CA ILE A 90 -12.38 4.21 2.60
C ILE A 90 -13.51 4.83 1.78
N GLY A 91 -13.29 6.05 1.29
CA GLY A 91 -14.30 6.80 0.56
C GLY A 91 -13.77 8.16 0.12
N ARG A 92 -14.62 9.19 0.09
CA ARG A 92 -14.19 10.55 -0.25
C ARG A 92 -13.57 11.23 0.95
N VAL A 93 -12.26 11.50 0.90
CA VAL A 93 -11.52 12.24 1.94
C VAL A 93 -11.18 13.64 1.44
N ALA A 94 -11.66 14.66 2.16
CA ALA A 94 -11.35 16.04 1.81
C ALA A 94 -9.89 16.37 2.15
N ILE A 95 -9.22 17.08 1.25
CA ILE A 95 -7.92 17.70 1.49
C ILE A 95 -8.17 19.03 2.17
N ASP A 96 -7.51 19.28 3.30
CA ASP A 96 -7.56 20.56 4.01
C ASP A 96 -6.36 21.43 3.57
N PRO A 97 -6.57 22.56 2.88
CA PRO A 97 -5.48 23.43 2.43
C PRO A 97 -4.68 24.06 3.58
N LEU A 98 -5.25 24.13 4.78
CA LEU A 98 -4.60 24.74 5.95
C LEU A 98 -3.67 23.76 6.67
N LEU A 99 -3.79 22.47 6.41
CA LEU A 99 -2.95 21.46 7.03
C LEU A 99 -1.80 21.04 6.12
N PRO A 100 -0.58 20.86 6.66
CA PRO A 100 0.55 20.39 5.87
C PRO A 100 0.33 18.95 5.40
N VAL A 101 0.78 18.67 4.19
CA VAL A 101 0.82 17.32 3.63
C VAL A 101 2.19 16.72 3.91
N HIS A 102 2.23 15.64 4.66
CA HIS A 102 3.44 14.84 4.87
C HIS A 102 3.53 13.72 3.84
N THR A 103 4.73 13.39 3.38
CA THR A 103 4.94 12.35 2.36
C THR A 103 5.87 11.26 2.87
N PHE A 104 5.57 10.02 2.52
CA PHE A 104 6.33 8.84 2.91
C PHE A 104 6.69 8.04 1.67
N TRP A 105 7.98 7.83 1.46
CA TRP A 105 8.52 7.33 0.23
C TRP A 105 9.16 5.97 0.41
N ASP A 106 8.97 5.10 -0.58
CA ASP A 106 9.87 3.99 -0.87
C ASP A 106 10.57 4.28 -2.19
N LEU A 107 11.90 4.22 -2.20
CA LEU A 107 12.73 4.70 -3.31
C LEU A 107 13.34 3.54 -4.08
N GLY A 108 12.65 3.03 -5.09
CA GLY A 108 13.20 2.08 -6.03
C GLY A 108 14.28 2.70 -6.95
N VAL A 109 15.24 1.90 -7.38
CA VAL A 109 16.29 2.30 -8.37
C VAL A 109 16.00 1.69 -9.73
N ALA A 110 15.76 0.39 -9.74
CA ALA A 110 15.32 -0.41 -10.88
C ALA A 110 13.85 -0.81 -10.77
N ASP A 111 13.27 -0.54 -9.60
CA ASP A 111 11.90 -0.86 -9.21
C ASP A 111 11.08 0.42 -9.06
N ALA A 112 9.79 0.27 -8.71
CA ALA A 112 8.91 1.41 -8.54
C ALA A 112 9.32 2.27 -7.32
N THR A 113 9.21 3.59 -7.47
CA THR A 113 9.18 4.53 -6.34
C THR A 113 7.74 4.84 -6.00
N SER A 114 7.37 4.66 -4.73
CA SER A 114 6.02 4.91 -4.25
C SER A 114 5.97 5.99 -3.16
N ILE A 115 4.90 6.78 -3.16
CA ILE A 115 4.72 7.96 -2.30
C ILE A 115 3.31 7.96 -1.73
N TRP A 116 3.21 7.90 -0.41
CA TRP A 116 1.97 8.18 0.30
C TRP A 116 1.91 9.63 0.76
N MET A 117 0.74 10.25 0.67
CA MET A 117 0.48 11.63 1.09
C MET A 117 -0.58 11.66 2.17
N MET A 118 -0.27 12.32 3.28
CA MET A 118 -1.09 12.27 4.48
C MET A 118 -1.22 13.62 5.16
N GLN A 119 -2.40 13.86 5.75
CA GLN A 119 -2.66 15.00 6.65
C GLN A 119 -3.08 14.47 8.02
N ARG A 120 -2.74 15.20 9.07
CA ARG A 120 -3.09 14.85 10.45
C ARG A 120 -4.17 15.78 10.99
N ILE A 121 -5.25 15.20 11.54
CA ILE A 121 -6.31 15.93 12.22
C ILE A 121 -6.54 15.29 13.60
N GLY A 122 -5.97 15.89 14.63
CA GLY A 122 -6.03 15.29 15.97
C GLY A 122 -5.43 13.89 16.00
N THR A 123 -6.27 12.88 16.26
CA THR A 123 -5.89 11.47 16.26
C THR A 123 -6.12 10.77 14.92
N GLU A 124 -6.87 11.38 14.02
CA GLU A 124 -7.15 10.85 12.69
C GLU A 124 -6.01 11.13 11.71
N ILE A 125 -5.84 10.24 10.76
CA ILE A 125 -4.88 10.35 9.68
C ILE A 125 -5.64 10.28 8.37
N ARG A 126 -5.65 11.37 7.64
CA ARG A 126 -6.23 11.42 6.30
C ARG A 126 -5.18 11.06 5.27
N VAL A 127 -5.33 9.90 4.67
CA VAL A 127 -4.52 9.45 3.53
C VAL A 127 -5.16 10.00 2.27
N ILE A 128 -4.61 11.09 1.76
CA ILE A 128 -5.21 11.91 0.73
C ILE A 128 -4.75 11.60 -0.67
N GLY A 129 -3.71 10.75 -0.80
CA GLY A 129 -3.21 10.35 -2.11
C GLY A 129 -2.08 9.33 -2.03
N TYR A 130 -1.91 8.64 -3.14
CA TYR A 130 -0.84 7.71 -3.44
C TYR A 130 -0.33 7.96 -4.84
N TYR A 131 0.97 7.83 -5.05
CA TYR A 131 1.59 7.88 -6.36
C TYR A 131 2.70 6.85 -6.46
N GLU A 132 2.73 6.14 -7.55
CA GLU A 132 3.76 5.17 -7.87
C GLU A 132 4.15 5.28 -9.34
N ASN A 133 5.45 5.18 -9.62
CA ASN A 133 5.98 5.06 -10.96
C ASN A 133 7.33 4.34 -10.94
N ASN A 134 7.77 3.82 -12.08
CA ASN A 134 9.07 3.16 -12.24
C ASN A 134 9.87 3.80 -13.39
N GLY A 135 11.17 3.57 -13.37
CA GLY A 135 12.06 4.04 -14.45
C GLY A 135 12.29 5.54 -14.49
N GLU A 136 11.81 6.30 -13.50
CA GLU A 136 11.89 7.75 -13.47
C GLU A 136 12.93 8.26 -12.45
N GLY A 137 13.53 9.41 -12.77
CA GLY A 137 14.45 10.08 -11.85
C GLY A 137 13.73 10.90 -10.79
N MET A 138 14.46 11.28 -9.73
CA MET A 138 13.93 12.08 -8.59
C MET A 138 13.20 13.36 -9.04
N GLN A 139 13.65 14.00 -10.12
CA GLN A 139 13.05 15.23 -10.65
C GLN A 139 11.60 15.02 -11.09
N HIS A 140 11.26 13.85 -11.66
CA HIS A 140 9.91 13.50 -12.04
C HIS A 140 8.95 13.55 -10.85
N TYR A 141 9.31 12.90 -9.75
CA TYR A 141 8.49 12.86 -8.53
C TYR A 141 8.36 14.23 -7.86
N ILE A 142 9.41 15.05 -7.90
CA ILE A 142 9.39 16.42 -7.40
C ILE A 142 8.43 17.27 -8.23
N ASN A 143 8.47 17.16 -9.55
CA ASN A 143 7.55 17.87 -10.44
C ASN A 143 6.10 17.44 -10.16
N TRP A 144 5.87 16.13 -10.01
CA TRP A 144 4.55 15.60 -9.68
C TRP A 144 4.01 16.16 -8.35
N LEU A 145 4.86 16.26 -7.32
CA LEU A 145 4.48 16.92 -6.05
C LEU A 145 4.18 18.41 -6.24
N HIS A 146 4.91 19.12 -7.09
CA HIS A 146 4.63 20.51 -7.43
C HIS A 146 3.24 20.65 -8.05
N ASP A 147 2.90 19.80 -9.02
CA ASP A 147 1.59 19.80 -9.67
C ASP A 147 0.48 19.48 -8.65
N PHE A 148 0.69 18.51 -7.78
CA PHE A 148 -0.22 18.19 -6.70
C PHE A 148 -0.45 19.40 -5.77
N ARG A 149 0.63 20.07 -5.37
CA ARG A 149 0.58 21.29 -4.55
C ARG A 149 -0.25 22.40 -5.19
N GLN A 150 0.00 22.66 -6.46
CA GLN A 150 -0.73 23.70 -7.22
C GLN A 150 -2.21 23.36 -7.36
N LYS A 151 -2.50 22.12 -7.76
CA LYS A 151 -3.87 21.62 -7.97
C LYS A 151 -4.73 21.68 -6.72
N HIS A 152 -4.15 21.34 -5.58
CA HIS A 152 -4.89 21.22 -4.32
C HIS A 152 -4.65 22.40 -3.35
N GLN A 153 -3.81 23.37 -3.73
CA GLN A 153 -3.47 24.56 -2.94
C GLN A 153 -2.96 24.22 -1.53
N VAL A 154 -2.19 23.15 -1.41
CA VAL A 154 -1.64 22.66 -0.15
C VAL A 154 -0.19 23.10 0.06
N THR A 155 0.26 23.03 1.31
CA THR A 155 1.69 23.13 1.66
C THR A 155 2.21 21.74 2.04
N PHE A 156 3.46 21.45 1.68
CA PHE A 156 4.11 20.24 2.17
C PHE A 156 4.73 20.49 3.55
N GLY A 157 4.59 19.51 4.44
CA GLY A 157 5.31 19.39 5.68
C GLY A 157 6.61 18.60 5.50
N ASP A 158 6.76 17.55 6.30
CA ASP A 158 7.95 16.70 6.23
C ASP A 158 7.82 15.65 5.13
N HIS A 159 8.97 15.34 4.51
CA HIS A 159 9.13 14.23 3.59
C HIS A 159 9.97 13.15 4.27
N TYR A 160 9.50 11.90 4.27
CA TYR A 160 10.18 10.78 4.92
C TYR A 160 10.65 9.77 3.88
N ALA A 161 11.87 9.27 4.05
CA ALA A 161 12.44 8.25 3.19
C ALA A 161 13.18 7.18 4.02
N PRO A 162 13.37 5.97 3.48
CA PRO A 162 14.12 4.92 4.14
C PRO A 162 15.60 5.27 4.30
N HIS A 163 16.28 4.54 5.19
CA HIS A 163 17.68 4.81 5.56
C HIS A 163 18.65 4.65 4.39
N ASP A 164 18.34 3.84 3.39
CA ASP A 164 19.15 3.57 2.20
C ASP A 164 19.27 4.78 1.25
N ILE A 165 18.43 5.81 1.39
CA ILE A 165 18.59 7.09 0.67
C ILE A 165 19.96 7.74 0.92
N ARG A 166 20.67 7.37 2.01
CA ARG A 166 22.02 7.81 2.34
C ARG A 166 23.12 7.11 1.55
N VAL A 167 22.81 5.98 0.91
CA VAL A 167 23.78 5.22 0.13
C VAL A 167 24.30 6.07 -1.02
N ARG A 168 25.63 6.09 -1.20
CA ARG A 168 26.29 6.82 -2.28
C ARG A 168 26.28 5.98 -3.54
N GLU A 169 25.94 6.60 -4.64
CA GLU A 169 26.06 5.96 -5.95
C GLU A 169 27.55 5.87 -6.35
N LEU A 170 27.96 4.72 -6.83
CA LEU A 170 29.35 4.46 -7.23
C LEU A 170 29.82 5.37 -8.38
N THR A 171 28.90 5.73 -9.28
CA THR A 171 29.20 6.55 -10.47
C THR A 171 29.38 8.03 -10.16
N THR A 172 28.57 8.56 -9.24
CA THR A 172 28.55 10.01 -8.93
C THR A 172 29.20 10.37 -7.59
N GLY A 173 29.43 9.39 -6.73
CA GLY A 173 29.91 9.56 -5.36
C GLY A 173 28.94 10.31 -4.42
N LYS A 174 27.76 10.69 -4.93
CA LYS A 174 26.73 11.47 -4.21
C LYS A 174 25.64 10.53 -3.71
N SER A 175 25.09 10.82 -2.53
CA SER A 175 23.91 10.13 -2.06
C SER A 175 22.63 10.71 -2.69
N ARG A 176 21.58 9.89 -2.84
CA ARG A 176 20.26 10.35 -3.28
C ARG A 176 19.71 11.45 -2.35
N LEU A 177 19.98 11.36 -1.06
CA LEU A 177 19.65 12.40 -0.08
C LEU A 177 20.27 13.76 -0.45
N SER A 178 21.55 13.79 -0.86
CA SER A 178 22.20 15.03 -1.27
C SER A 178 21.69 15.56 -2.61
N ALA A 179 21.32 14.66 -3.53
CA ALA A 179 20.72 15.03 -4.80
C ALA A 179 19.33 15.64 -4.60
N ALA A 180 18.48 15.00 -3.81
CA ALA A 180 17.14 15.51 -3.48
C ALA A 180 17.19 16.90 -2.83
N ARG A 181 18.12 17.12 -1.88
CA ARG A 181 18.32 18.43 -1.24
C ARG A 181 18.66 19.53 -2.25
N LYS A 182 19.48 19.24 -3.26
CA LYS A 182 19.80 20.20 -4.34
C LYS A 182 18.61 20.51 -5.23
N MET A 183 17.64 19.59 -5.33
CA MET A 183 16.39 19.76 -6.06
C MET A 183 15.27 20.41 -5.21
N GLY A 184 15.59 20.82 -3.97
CA GLY A 184 14.66 21.55 -3.10
C GLY A 184 13.79 20.68 -2.17
N ILE A 185 14.03 19.35 -2.10
CA ILE A 185 13.33 18.47 -1.17
C ILE A 185 14.28 17.94 -0.09
N SER A 186 13.88 18.07 1.17
CA SER A 186 14.65 17.59 2.33
C SER A 186 13.93 16.42 2.99
N PHE A 187 14.61 15.27 3.08
CA PHE A 187 14.07 14.07 3.68
C PHE A 187 14.49 13.89 5.15
N LEU A 188 13.53 13.53 5.97
CA LEU A 188 13.75 12.91 7.27
C LEU A 188 13.91 11.41 7.06
N ILE A 189 14.86 10.82 7.78
CA ILE A 189 15.14 9.38 7.63
C ILE A 189 14.30 8.59 8.63
N THR A 190 13.58 7.61 8.13
CA THR A 190 12.80 6.71 8.99
C THR A 190 13.73 5.80 9.79
N PRO A 191 13.37 5.46 11.05
CA PRO A 191 14.12 4.48 11.83
C PRO A 191 14.24 3.14 11.10
N ASN A 192 15.41 2.54 11.16
CA ASN A 192 15.63 1.19 10.66
C ASN A 192 15.24 0.16 11.71
N ILE A 193 14.12 -0.52 11.52
CA ILE A 193 13.61 -1.56 12.42
C ILE A 193 13.35 -2.85 11.62
N PRO A 194 13.25 -4.01 12.28
CA PRO A 194 12.85 -5.24 11.61
C PRO A 194 11.56 -5.09 10.82
N VAL A 195 11.50 -5.73 9.66
CA VAL A 195 10.35 -5.60 8.73
C VAL A 195 9.04 -5.99 9.41
N MET A 196 9.03 -7.07 10.17
CA MET A 196 7.84 -7.55 10.88
C MET A 196 7.35 -6.56 11.94
N ASP A 197 8.25 -5.88 12.66
CA ASP A 197 7.88 -4.82 13.62
C ASP A 197 7.24 -3.62 12.92
N GLY A 198 7.74 -3.29 11.73
CA GLY A 198 7.17 -2.26 10.88
C GLY A 198 5.78 -2.65 10.35
N ILE A 199 5.58 -3.92 9.98
CA ILE A 199 4.28 -4.45 9.57
C ILE A 199 3.27 -4.36 10.73
N GLU A 200 3.68 -4.73 11.93
CA GLU A 200 2.82 -4.60 13.13
C GLU A 200 2.50 -3.13 13.46
N ALA A 201 3.44 -2.21 13.26
CA ALA A 201 3.15 -0.78 13.36
C ALA A 201 2.10 -0.34 12.32
N GLY A 202 2.23 -0.84 11.07
CA GLY A 202 1.26 -0.62 10.00
C GLY A 202 -0.14 -1.12 10.36
N ARG A 203 -0.27 -2.35 10.88
CA ARG A 203 -1.56 -2.90 11.33
C ARG A 203 -2.24 -2.03 12.37
N ARG A 204 -1.47 -1.53 13.33
CA ARG A 204 -2.00 -0.67 14.41
C ARG A 204 -2.46 0.69 13.90
N ILE A 205 -1.70 1.31 13.00
CA ILE A 205 -2.01 2.67 12.53
C ILE A 205 -3.18 2.68 11.55
N LEU A 206 -3.39 1.61 10.78
CA LEU A 206 -4.50 1.45 9.84
C LEU A 206 -5.87 1.69 10.48
N GLY A 207 -6.04 1.35 11.77
CA GLY A 207 -7.27 1.62 12.51
C GLY A 207 -7.62 3.11 12.65
N ARG A 208 -6.68 4.02 12.37
CA ARG A 208 -6.83 5.48 12.47
C ARG A 208 -6.79 6.19 11.11
N CYS A 209 -6.58 5.42 10.03
CA CYS A 209 -6.45 5.96 8.68
C CYS A 209 -7.80 6.05 7.98
N TRP A 210 -8.03 7.19 7.32
CA TRP A 210 -9.13 7.45 6.41
C TRP A 210 -8.55 7.61 5.02
N PHE A 211 -8.93 6.80 4.07
CA PHE A 211 -8.35 6.78 2.72
C PHE A 211 -9.29 7.40 1.70
N ASP A 212 -8.75 8.29 0.87
CA ASP A 212 -9.47 8.68 -0.33
C ASP A 212 -9.44 7.52 -1.34
N GLU A 213 -10.60 6.95 -1.60
CA GLU A 213 -10.74 5.75 -2.41
C GLU A 213 -10.13 5.90 -3.81
N LYS A 214 -10.39 7.04 -4.47
CA LYS A 214 -9.92 7.27 -5.84
C LYS A 214 -8.44 7.60 -5.92
N ARG A 215 -7.96 8.49 -5.05
CA ARG A 215 -6.56 8.94 -5.07
C ARG A 215 -5.60 7.93 -4.45
N CYS A 216 -6.12 6.97 -3.68
CA CYS A 216 -5.32 5.92 -3.04
C CYS A 216 -5.59 4.52 -3.61
N ALA A 217 -6.32 4.39 -4.73
CA ALA A 217 -6.76 3.10 -5.27
C ALA A 217 -5.62 2.09 -5.42
N ASP A 218 -4.54 2.48 -6.10
CA ASP A 218 -3.39 1.60 -6.34
C ASP A 218 -2.65 1.26 -5.05
N GLY A 219 -2.49 2.22 -4.14
CA GLY A 219 -1.89 1.98 -2.83
C GLY A 219 -2.74 1.07 -1.93
N LEU A 220 -4.06 1.24 -1.90
CA LEU A 220 -4.98 0.36 -1.19
C LEU A 220 -4.92 -1.07 -1.74
N ARG A 221 -4.80 -1.19 -3.06
CA ARG A 221 -4.57 -2.48 -3.73
C ARG A 221 -3.25 -3.10 -3.26
N ALA A 222 -2.15 -2.33 -3.28
CA ALA A 222 -0.85 -2.79 -2.80
C ALA A 222 -0.92 -3.28 -1.34
N LEU A 223 -1.55 -2.53 -0.44
CA LEU A 223 -1.75 -2.94 0.95
C LEU A 223 -2.56 -4.23 1.09
N SER A 224 -3.60 -4.40 0.27
CA SER A 224 -4.46 -5.59 0.31
C SER A 224 -3.74 -6.86 -0.15
N TYR A 225 -2.77 -6.72 -1.07
CA TYR A 225 -2.04 -7.84 -1.69
C TYR A 225 -0.68 -8.12 -1.04
N TYR A 226 -0.17 -7.24 -0.20
CA TYR A 226 1.10 -7.43 0.49
C TYR A 226 1.05 -8.62 1.44
N ARG A 227 1.82 -9.67 1.13
CA ARG A 227 1.71 -10.99 1.76
C ARG A 227 3.04 -11.65 2.05
N CYS A 228 3.00 -12.70 2.87
CA CYS A 228 4.12 -13.58 3.09
C CYS A 228 4.54 -14.30 1.79
N GLU A 229 5.83 -14.53 1.63
CA GLU A 229 6.34 -15.45 0.61
C GLU A 229 5.92 -16.88 0.97
N TYR A 230 5.38 -17.61 0.01
CA TYR A 230 5.00 -19.02 0.17
C TYR A 230 6.06 -19.91 -0.46
N ASP A 231 6.48 -20.95 0.25
CA ASP A 231 7.40 -21.99 -0.23
C ASP A 231 6.58 -23.17 -0.74
N GLU A 232 6.53 -23.32 -2.07
CA GLU A 232 5.75 -24.36 -2.75
C GLU A 232 6.25 -25.78 -2.41
N ASP A 233 7.58 -25.94 -2.26
CA ASP A 233 8.19 -27.24 -1.99
C ASP A 233 7.86 -27.73 -0.58
N LYS A 234 7.93 -26.81 0.39
CA LYS A 234 7.68 -27.10 1.80
C LYS A 234 6.23 -26.91 2.21
N ARG A 235 5.43 -26.28 1.36
CA ARG A 235 4.02 -25.90 1.62
C ARG A 235 3.83 -25.09 2.90
N VAL A 236 4.74 -24.13 3.16
CA VAL A 236 4.70 -23.25 4.32
C VAL A 236 4.93 -21.80 3.92
N PHE A 237 4.36 -20.87 4.69
CA PHE A 237 4.69 -19.46 4.55
C PHE A 237 6.05 -19.20 5.16
N LYS A 238 6.89 -18.42 4.46
CA LYS A 238 8.17 -17.92 4.96
C LYS A 238 7.92 -16.74 5.89
N ASP A 239 8.83 -16.54 6.83
CA ASP A 239 8.78 -15.41 7.77
C ASP A 239 9.37 -14.13 7.16
N ARG A 240 8.94 -13.83 5.93
CA ARG A 240 9.29 -12.61 5.20
C ARG A 240 8.25 -12.28 4.15
N PRO A 241 8.10 -11.00 3.80
CA PRO A 241 7.24 -10.58 2.70
C PRO A 241 7.73 -11.12 1.35
N LEU A 242 6.76 -11.42 0.47
CA LEU A 242 7.04 -11.60 -0.93
C LEU A 242 7.39 -10.25 -1.55
N HIS A 243 8.51 -10.19 -2.27
CA HIS A 243 8.89 -9.01 -3.04
C HIS A 243 8.25 -9.07 -4.42
N ASP A 244 7.16 -8.35 -4.58
CA ASP A 244 6.43 -8.21 -5.85
C ASP A 244 5.94 -6.74 -5.99
N TRP A 245 5.10 -6.47 -6.97
CA TRP A 245 4.53 -5.14 -7.22
C TRP A 245 3.85 -4.52 -5.99
N SER A 246 3.30 -5.31 -5.07
CA SER A 246 2.61 -4.83 -3.87
C SER A 246 3.57 -4.34 -2.78
N SER A 247 4.83 -4.75 -2.83
CA SER A 247 5.80 -4.45 -1.77
C SER A 247 6.16 -2.97 -1.69
N HIS A 248 6.27 -2.26 -2.82
CA HIS A 248 6.69 -0.85 -2.84
C HIS A 248 5.73 0.06 -2.07
N GLY A 249 4.43 -0.01 -2.40
CA GLY A 249 3.40 0.75 -1.70
C GLY A 249 3.26 0.37 -0.23
N ALA A 250 3.39 -0.92 0.08
CA ALA A 250 3.32 -1.42 1.44
C ALA A 250 4.55 -1.00 2.28
N ASP A 251 5.74 -0.98 1.70
CA ASP A 251 6.97 -0.55 2.37
C ASP A 251 6.96 0.96 2.64
N ALA A 252 6.51 1.78 1.69
CA ALA A 252 6.30 3.21 1.93
C ALA A 252 5.28 3.46 3.06
N PHE A 253 4.21 2.66 3.13
CA PHE A 253 3.23 2.74 4.22
C PHE A 253 3.82 2.27 5.57
N ARG A 254 4.65 1.25 5.54
CA ARG A 254 5.39 0.78 6.71
C ARG A 254 6.32 1.87 7.26
N TYR A 255 7.02 2.60 6.40
CA TYR A 255 7.85 3.74 6.81
C TYR A 255 7.02 4.86 7.43
N PHE A 256 5.83 5.14 6.90
CA PHE A 256 4.89 6.03 7.55
C PHE A 256 4.53 5.55 8.96
N ALA A 257 4.13 4.31 9.12
CA ALA A 257 3.70 3.76 10.41
C ALA A 257 4.79 3.86 11.49
N VAL A 258 6.05 3.66 11.09
CA VAL A 258 7.23 3.73 11.96
C VAL A 258 7.58 5.17 12.33
N ALA A 259 7.65 6.07 11.33
CA ALA A 259 8.00 7.46 11.56
C ALA A 259 6.93 8.21 12.38
N TRP A 260 5.65 7.87 12.15
CA TRP A 260 4.55 8.48 12.90
C TRP A 260 4.54 8.12 14.37
N ARG A 261 5.00 6.92 14.69
CA ARG A 261 5.12 6.46 16.08
C ARG A 261 6.17 7.26 16.86
N ASP A 262 7.29 7.57 16.22
CA ASP A 262 8.39 8.27 16.87
C ASP A 262 8.05 9.74 17.19
N LYS A 263 7.32 10.43 16.31
CA LYS A 263 6.86 11.82 16.59
C LYS A 263 5.97 11.96 17.81
N LYS A 264 5.31 10.89 18.25
CA LYS A 264 4.45 10.92 19.45
C LYS A 264 5.26 10.97 20.76
N SER A 265 6.51 10.53 20.73
CA SER A 265 7.40 10.56 21.90
C SER A 265 8.14 11.88 22.10
N GLU A 266 8.26 12.71 21.04
CA GLU A 266 8.92 14.02 21.14
C GLU A 266 7.99 15.15 21.62
N GLY A 267 6.69 14.93 21.66
CA GLY A 267 5.65 15.95 21.94
C GLY A 267 5.20 16.08 23.40
N MET A 268 5.88 15.46 24.38
CA MET A 268 5.71 15.81 25.78
C MET A 268 6.83 16.76 26.22
N GLU A 269 6.77 18.01 25.79
CA GLU A 269 7.39 19.08 26.56
C GLU A 269 6.73 19.05 27.95
N ARG A 270 7.55 18.75 28.97
CA ARG A 270 7.13 18.89 30.35
C ARG A 270 6.69 20.33 30.56
N PRO A 271 5.55 20.60 31.20
CA PRO A 271 5.21 21.95 31.55
C PRO A 271 6.36 22.54 32.35
N VAL A 272 6.86 23.69 31.91
CA VAL A 272 7.83 24.47 32.65
C VAL A 272 7.19 24.77 34.01
N GLN A 273 7.68 24.13 35.07
CA GLN A 273 7.34 24.56 36.43
C GLN A 273 7.86 26.00 36.58
N MET A 274 6.95 26.97 36.54
CA MET A 274 7.29 28.30 37.04
C MET A 274 7.63 28.14 38.52
N ALA A 275 8.87 28.38 38.85
CA ALA A 275 9.29 28.53 40.23
C ALA A 275 8.55 29.77 40.78
N ASN A 276 7.56 29.50 41.63
CA ASN A 276 6.99 30.54 42.48
C ASN A 276 8.02 30.88 43.55
N ASP A 277 8.86 31.84 43.26
CA ASP A 277 9.73 32.47 44.26
C ASP A 277 8.92 33.58 44.93
N TRP A 278 8.18 33.23 45.99
CA TRP A 278 7.59 34.13 46.93
C TRP A 278 8.29 33.92 48.27
N SER A 279 9.49 34.45 48.39
CA SER A 279 10.09 34.68 49.69
C SER A 279 10.53 36.13 49.75
N VAL A 280 9.60 37.01 50.15
CA VAL A 280 9.96 38.32 50.76
C VAL A 280 8.92 38.61 51.81
N PHE A 281 9.44 38.80 53.01
CA PHE A 281 8.96 39.22 54.33
C PHE A 281 8.53 38.11 55.29
#